data_a8e62c2fbaad2fa6d1eb87589588be5f
#
_entry.id   a8e62c2fbaad2fa6d1eb87589588be5f
#
_cell.length_a   1.000
_cell.length_b   1.000
_cell.length_c   1.000
_cell.angle_alpha   90.00
_cell.angle_beta   90.00
_cell.angle_gamma   90.00
#
_symmetry.space_group_name_H-M   'P 1'
#
loop_
_entity.id
_entity.type
_entity.pdbx_description
1 polymer ?
#
loop_
_entity_poly.entity_id
_entity_poly.type
_entity_poly.pdbx_seq_one_letter_code
_entity_poly.pdbx_strand_id
1 'polypeptide(L)'
;MPPRIRKAVFPVAGLGTRFLPATKTVPKEMLPIIDRPLIQYAVDEAVEAGCDTLVFITNRYKHAVADYFDKAYELEQKLERAGKHEQLELIRNVLPPGVRAVFVTQAEALGLGHAVLCAKPVVGDEPFAVILPDDLIWNRGDGALKQMADATEANGASMIAVQDVPREQTDRYGIVATDAFDGRQGRLNAIVEKPDPSEAPSTLAVVGRYVLNPRIFELLENTVPGAGGEIQLTDAIAALLREETVNAYRFRGTRFDCGTHIGLVEATIRYALDHEKLSDAAQQLMQDALREMGVTELE
;
A
#
# COMPACT_ATOMS: atom_id res chain seq x y z
N MET A 1 -4.71 16.14 -22.39
CA MET A 1 -4.32 14.85 -21.82
C MET A 1 -4.78 14.87 -20.38
N PRO A 2 -5.38 13.81 -19.85
CA PRO A 2 -5.69 13.76 -18.43
C PRO A 2 -4.41 13.93 -17.61
N PRO A 3 -4.50 14.48 -16.42
CA PRO A 3 -3.32 14.77 -15.60
C PRO A 3 -2.66 13.44 -15.16
N ARG A 4 -1.34 13.38 -15.32
CA ARG A 4 -0.52 12.27 -14.86
C ARG A 4 -0.50 12.21 -13.32
N ILE A 5 -0.53 11.01 -12.75
CA ILE A 5 -0.42 10.83 -11.30
C ILE A 5 1.04 11.05 -10.88
N ARG A 6 1.30 12.13 -10.15
CA ARG A 6 2.65 12.52 -9.72
C ARG A 6 2.86 12.42 -8.21
N LYS A 7 1.78 12.35 -7.45
CA LYS A 7 1.82 12.36 -5.98
C LYS A 7 1.26 11.06 -5.43
N ALA A 8 1.96 10.47 -4.47
CA ALA A 8 1.50 9.29 -3.75
C ALA A 8 1.45 9.57 -2.24
N VAL A 9 0.34 9.25 -1.61
CA VAL A 9 0.11 9.42 -0.17
C VAL A 9 0.24 8.06 0.52
N PHE A 10 1.04 8.01 1.57
CA PHE A 10 1.32 6.82 2.38
C PHE A 10 0.79 7.02 3.80
N PRO A 11 -0.39 6.50 4.15
CA PRO A 11 -0.90 6.52 5.51
C PRO A 11 -0.11 5.56 6.40
N VAL A 12 0.85 6.08 7.18
CA VAL A 12 1.75 5.29 8.05
C VAL A 12 1.64 5.65 9.52
N ALA A 13 0.60 6.40 9.92
CA ALA A 13 0.40 6.82 11.31
C ALA A 13 -0.15 5.72 12.24
N GLY A 14 -0.55 4.57 11.73
CA GLY A 14 -1.11 3.46 12.53
C GLY A 14 -0.11 2.88 13.54
N LEU A 15 -0.58 2.46 14.71
CA LEU A 15 0.27 2.00 15.82
C LEU A 15 0.85 0.59 15.64
N GLY A 16 0.32 -0.22 14.71
CA GLY A 16 0.85 -1.56 14.41
C GLY A 16 0.71 -2.56 15.56
N THR A 17 -0.34 -2.48 16.37
CA THR A 17 -0.53 -3.26 17.60
C THR A 17 -0.55 -4.77 17.42
N ARG A 18 -0.88 -5.26 16.22
CA ARG A 18 -0.88 -6.70 15.90
C ARG A 18 0.52 -7.33 16.01
N PHE A 19 1.59 -6.55 15.80
CA PHE A 19 2.98 -7.02 15.83
C PHE A 19 3.71 -6.71 17.14
N LEU A 20 2.98 -6.37 18.21
CA LEU A 20 3.61 -6.23 19.52
C LEU A 20 4.17 -7.60 19.97
N PRO A 21 5.35 -7.62 20.62
CA PRO A 21 6.14 -6.46 21.11
C PRO A 21 7.08 -5.82 20.08
N ALA A 22 7.29 -6.39 18.87
CA ALA A 22 8.25 -5.88 17.89
C ALA A 22 7.97 -4.41 17.51
N THR A 23 6.69 -4.06 17.31
CA THR A 23 6.28 -2.71 16.93
C THR A 23 6.20 -1.70 18.08
N LYS A 24 6.67 -2.08 19.27
CA LYS A 24 6.84 -1.13 20.39
C LYS A 24 7.84 -0.02 20.05
N THR A 25 8.88 -0.35 19.28
CA THR A 25 9.95 0.57 18.91
C THR A 25 10.18 0.71 17.42
N VAL A 26 9.72 -0.26 16.63
CA VAL A 26 9.88 -0.28 15.18
C VAL A 26 8.50 -0.12 14.53
N PRO A 27 8.27 0.90 13.67
CA PRO A 27 7.05 1.00 12.89
C PRO A 27 6.79 -0.27 12.08
N LYS A 28 5.52 -0.73 11.97
CA LYS A 28 5.19 -1.93 11.18
C LYS A 28 5.65 -1.83 9.73
N GLU A 29 5.65 -0.62 9.18
CA GLU A 29 6.08 -0.31 7.83
C GLU A 29 7.59 -0.46 7.63
N MET A 30 8.35 -0.53 8.73
CA MET A 30 9.80 -0.78 8.77
C MET A 30 10.15 -2.25 9.02
N LEU A 31 9.16 -3.14 9.16
CA LEU A 31 9.41 -4.58 9.22
C LEU A 31 10.00 -5.04 7.89
N PRO A 32 11.12 -5.81 7.91
CA PRO A 32 11.79 -6.19 6.68
C PRO A 32 11.10 -7.37 5.99
N ILE A 33 11.08 -7.31 4.66
CA ILE A 33 10.93 -8.46 3.77
C ILE A 33 12.30 -8.68 3.15
N ILE A 34 12.97 -9.74 3.56
CA ILE A 34 14.38 -10.04 3.26
C ILE A 34 15.30 -8.91 3.77
N ASP A 35 15.72 -7.99 2.94
CA ASP A 35 16.70 -6.94 3.23
C ASP A 35 16.15 -5.51 3.09
N ARG A 36 14.85 -5.37 2.79
CA ARG A 36 14.19 -4.09 2.53
C ARG A 36 12.93 -3.94 3.39
N PRO A 37 12.69 -2.79 4.01
CA PRO A 37 11.46 -2.57 4.79
C PRO A 37 10.23 -2.53 3.88
N LEU A 38 9.07 -2.91 4.41
CA LEU A 38 7.78 -2.89 3.68
C LEU A 38 7.52 -1.56 2.96
N ILE A 39 7.86 -0.44 3.60
CA ILE A 39 7.64 0.89 3.04
C ILE A 39 8.41 1.10 1.71
N GLN A 40 9.59 0.48 1.56
CA GLN A 40 10.40 0.63 0.35
C GLN A 40 9.72 0.02 -0.87
N TYR A 41 9.09 -1.15 -0.72
CA TYR A 41 8.34 -1.77 -1.83
C TYR A 41 7.17 -0.89 -2.29
N ALA A 42 6.48 -0.26 -1.33
CA ALA A 42 5.40 0.67 -1.66
C ALA A 42 5.92 1.96 -2.35
N VAL A 43 7.09 2.44 -1.95
CA VAL A 43 7.77 3.58 -2.59
C VAL A 43 8.22 3.24 -4.00
N ASP A 44 8.84 2.08 -4.20
CA ASP A 44 9.27 1.63 -5.53
C ASP A 44 8.09 1.52 -6.50
N GLU A 45 6.96 0.98 -6.04
CA GLU A 45 5.72 0.89 -6.82
C GLU A 45 5.18 2.28 -7.20
N ALA A 46 5.23 3.25 -6.29
CA ALA A 46 4.83 4.63 -6.58
C ALA A 46 5.74 5.30 -7.61
N VAL A 47 7.05 5.10 -7.47
CA VAL A 47 8.05 5.64 -8.41
C VAL A 47 7.90 5.00 -9.79
N GLU A 48 7.68 3.70 -9.88
CA GLU A 48 7.39 2.98 -11.13
C GLU A 48 6.14 3.54 -11.81
N ALA A 49 5.10 3.89 -11.05
CA ALA A 49 3.89 4.52 -11.57
C ALA A 49 4.09 5.98 -12.01
N GLY A 50 5.28 6.55 -11.78
CA GLY A 50 5.66 7.90 -12.18
C GLY A 50 5.46 8.98 -11.12
N CYS A 51 5.23 8.60 -9.87
CA CYS A 51 5.15 9.55 -8.77
C CYS A 51 6.54 10.10 -8.44
N ASP A 52 6.64 11.42 -8.32
CA ASP A 52 7.86 12.15 -7.95
C ASP A 52 7.75 12.83 -6.58
N THR A 53 6.58 12.86 -6.00
CA THR A 53 6.30 13.44 -4.69
C THR A 53 5.58 12.43 -3.80
N LEU A 54 6.27 11.99 -2.76
CA LEU A 54 5.82 10.95 -1.83
C LEU A 54 5.44 11.61 -0.50
N VAL A 55 4.16 11.52 -0.11
CA VAL A 55 3.60 12.20 1.07
C VAL A 55 3.33 11.17 2.15
N PHE A 56 4.17 11.12 3.16
CA PHE A 56 4.03 10.21 4.29
C PHE A 56 3.20 10.85 5.40
N ILE A 57 2.04 10.28 5.69
CA ILE A 57 1.20 10.73 6.80
C ILE A 57 1.58 9.92 8.03
N THR A 58 2.31 10.55 8.92
CA THR A 58 3.03 9.93 10.05
C THR A 58 2.55 10.48 11.40
N ASN A 59 3.14 10.03 12.48
CA ASN A 59 2.95 10.58 13.83
C ASN A 59 4.27 10.62 14.60
N ARG A 60 4.25 11.19 15.82
CA ARG A 60 5.44 11.36 16.66
C ARG A 60 6.19 10.06 17.02
N TYR A 61 5.60 8.88 16.82
CA TYR A 61 6.23 7.59 17.14
C TYR A 61 6.88 6.92 15.92
N LYS A 62 6.82 7.55 14.75
CA LYS A 62 7.24 6.97 13.47
C LYS A 62 8.52 7.62 12.91
N HIS A 63 9.42 8.10 13.77
CA HIS A 63 10.69 8.74 13.34
C HIS A 63 11.50 7.86 12.40
N ALA A 64 11.58 6.55 12.67
CA ALA A 64 12.32 5.62 11.84
C ALA A 64 11.90 5.60 10.36
N VAL A 65 10.66 5.99 10.03
CA VAL A 65 10.22 6.13 8.63
C VAL A 65 10.88 7.34 7.99
N ALA A 66 10.96 8.46 8.69
CA ALA A 66 11.63 9.66 8.18
C ALA A 66 13.14 9.46 8.11
N ASP A 67 13.74 8.87 9.14
CA ASP A 67 15.18 8.57 9.22
C ASP A 67 15.62 7.64 8.08
N TYR A 68 14.76 6.71 7.66
CA TYR A 68 15.07 5.79 6.57
C TYR A 68 15.23 6.49 5.22
N PHE A 69 14.45 7.54 4.97
CA PHE A 69 14.51 8.31 3.72
C PHE A 69 15.44 9.52 3.79
N ASP A 70 15.99 9.79 4.97
CA ASP A 70 16.96 10.87 5.14
C ASP A 70 18.39 10.42 4.78
N LYS A 71 19.26 11.38 4.59
CA LYS A 71 20.64 11.13 4.20
C LYS A 71 21.46 10.59 5.37
N ALA A 72 21.98 9.37 5.24
CA ALA A 72 22.85 8.74 6.23
C ALA A 72 24.32 9.15 6.04
N TYR A 73 24.62 10.45 6.21
CA TYR A 73 25.91 11.06 5.87
C TYR A 73 27.13 10.30 6.44
N GLU A 74 27.10 9.94 7.72
CA GLU A 74 28.24 9.26 8.37
C GLU A 74 28.43 7.84 7.83
N LEU A 75 27.35 7.11 7.58
CA LEU A 75 27.37 5.77 6.99
C LEU A 75 27.89 5.83 5.55
N GLU A 76 27.38 6.76 4.75
CA GLU A 76 27.83 6.96 3.38
C GLU A 76 29.34 7.22 3.32
N GLN A 77 29.87 8.12 4.16
CA GLN A 77 31.30 8.39 4.21
C GLN A 77 32.14 7.18 4.61
N LYS A 78 31.65 6.38 5.59
CA LYS A 78 32.33 5.14 5.98
C LYS A 78 32.38 4.12 4.86
N LEU A 79 31.28 3.93 4.13
CA LEU A 79 31.22 3.01 3.00
C LEU A 79 32.13 3.47 1.86
N GLU A 80 32.11 4.76 1.55
CA GLU A 80 32.96 5.37 0.50
C GLU A 80 34.46 5.20 0.81
N ARG A 81 34.90 5.51 2.03
CA ARG A 81 36.28 5.31 2.49
C ARG A 81 36.69 3.83 2.51
N ALA A 82 35.75 2.92 2.74
CA ALA A 82 36.00 1.48 2.74
C ALA A 82 35.92 0.85 1.34
N GLY A 83 35.64 1.62 0.27
CA GLY A 83 35.47 1.14 -1.09
C GLY A 83 34.23 0.24 -1.30
N LYS A 84 33.25 0.32 -0.41
CA LYS A 84 32.01 -0.49 -0.46
C LYS A 84 30.96 0.17 -1.35
N HIS A 85 31.23 0.21 -2.64
CA HIS A 85 30.41 0.96 -3.61
C HIS A 85 29.01 0.39 -3.76
N GLU A 86 28.84 -0.94 -3.79
CA GLU A 86 27.51 -1.57 -3.89
C GLU A 86 26.60 -1.16 -2.73
N GLN A 87 27.09 -1.24 -1.48
CA GLN A 87 26.35 -0.85 -0.29
C GLN A 87 26.05 0.66 -0.28
N LEU A 88 27.00 1.47 -0.75
CA LEU A 88 26.82 2.92 -0.86
C LEU A 88 25.69 3.26 -1.84
N GLU A 89 25.65 2.61 -3.00
CA GLU A 89 24.57 2.79 -3.98
C GLU A 89 23.21 2.33 -3.44
N LEU A 90 23.16 1.22 -2.70
CA LEU A 90 21.90 0.76 -2.08
C LEU A 90 21.30 1.82 -1.15
N ILE A 91 22.10 2.47 -0.30
CA ILE A 91 21.58 3.49 0.62
C ILE A 91 21.30 4.84 -0.05
N ARG A 92 22.06 5.21 -1.09
CA ARG A 92 21.82 6.44 -1.86
C ARG A 92 20.57 6.38 -2.73
N ASN A 93 20.20 5.18 -3.19
CA ASN A 93 19.07 4.96 -4.09
C ASN A 93 17.77 4.56 -3.37
N VAL A 94 17.69 4.69 -2.05
CA VAL A 94 16.43 4.53 -1.29
C VAL A 94 15.35 5.47 -1.84
N LEU A 95 15.73 6.68 -2.22
CA LEU A 95 14.93 7.58 -3.04
C LEU A 95 15.69 7.93 -4.33
N PRO A 96 15.15 7.58 -5.51
CA PRO A 96 15.78 7.92 -6.77
C PRO A 96 15.91 9.44 -6.97
N PRO A 97 16.90 9.90 -7.76
CA PRO A 97 17.05 11.31 -8.10
C PRO A 97 15.76 11.91 -8.68
N GLY A 98 15.37 13.08 -8.16
CA GLY A 98 14.14 13.77 -8.58
C GLY A 98 12.90 13.39 -7.80
N VAL A 99 12.92 12.32 -7.01
CA VAL A 99 11.83 11.95 -6.09
C VAL A 99 12.00 12.66 -4.76
N ARG A 100 10.90 13.18 -4.18
CA ARG A 100 10.87 13.94 -2.93
C ARG A 100 9.98 13.26 -1.90
N ALA A 101 10.48 13.10 -0.67
CA ALA A 101 9.70 12.70 0.48
C ALA A 101 9.20 13.94 1.24
N VAL A 102 7.91 13.95 1.57
CA VAL A 102 7.26 14.99 2.40
C VAL A 102 6.58 14.30 3.57
N PHE A 103 6.86 14.74 4.78
CA PHE A 103 6.29 14.17 6.00
C PHE A 103 5.25 15.11 6.57
N VAL A 104 4.03 14.61 6.76
CA VAL A 104 2.89 15.34 7.33
C VAL A 104 2.43 14.61 8.59
N THR A 105 2.25 15.33 9.67
CA THR A 105 1.81 14.74 10.94
C THR A 105 0.30 14.62 11.01
N GLN A 106 -0.20 13.40 11.20
CA GLN A 106 -1.55 13.15 11.69
C GLN A 106 -1.51 13.25 13.23
N ALA A 107 -1.97 14.36 13.76
CA ALA A 107 -1.87 14.63 15.20
C ALA A 107 -2.76 13.70 16.04
N GLU A 108 -3.93 13.33 15.51
CA GLU A 108 -4.90 12.44 16.14
C GLU A 108 -5.20 11.26 15.22
N ALA A 109 -5.29 10.06 15.79
CA ALA A 109 -5.54 8.82 15.03
C ALA A 109 -7.05 8.68 14.71
N LEU A 110 -7.56 9.53 13.81
CA LEU A 110 -8.98 9.59 13.43
C LEU A 110 -9.33 8.75 12.20
N GLY A 111 -8.53 7.76 11.86
CA GLY A 111 -8.80 6.80 10.77
C GLY A 111 -8.10 7.11 9.45
N LEU A 112 -8.33 6.23 8.46
CA LEU A 112 -7.69 6.29 7.14
C LEU A 112 -8.11 7.51 6.33
N GLY A 113 -9.40 7.86 6.33
CA GLY A 113 -9.90 9.04 5.63
C GLY A 113 -9.26 10.32 6.15
N HIS A 114 -9.13 10.45 7.48
CA HIS A 114 -8.44 11.58 8.09
C HIS A 114 -6.94 11.62 7.71
N ALA A 115 -6.27 10.47 7.67
CA ALA A 115 -4.88 10.43 7.21
C ALA A 115 -4.75 10.94 5.77
N VAL A 116 -5.64 10.52 4.87
CA VAL A 116 -5.67 11.03 3.49
C VAL A 116 -5.96 12.53 3.46
N LEU A 117 -6.90 13.02 4.27
CA LEU A 117 -7.22 14.45 4.37
C LEU A 117 -6.02 15.29 4.79
N CYS A 118 -5.16 14.79 5.69
CA CYS A 118 -3.92 15.47 6.09
C CYS A 118 -2.98 15.76 4.91
N ALA A 119 -3.09 15.02 3.80
CA ALA A 119 -2.27 15.24 2.62
C ALA A 119 -2.74 16.43 1.75
N LYS A 120 -3.97 16.94 1.94
CA LYS A 120 -4.57 18.00 1.11
C LYS A 120 -3.65 19.19 0.83
N PRO A 121 -2.94 19.79 1.83
CA PRO A 121 -2.08 20.94 1.59
C PRO A 121 -0.89 20.68 0.67
N VAL A 122 -0.44 19.41 0.57
CA VAL A 122 0.68 19.00 -0.28
C VAL A 122 0.19 18.52 -1.64
N VAL A 123 -0.91 17.82 -1.67
CA VAL A 123 -1.51 17.28 -2.92
C VAL A 123 -2.12 18.42 -3.74
N GLY A 124 -2.85 19.34 -3.12
CA GLY A 124 -3.58 20.39 -3.83
C GLY A 124 -4.71 19.82 -4.69
N ASP A 125 -4.92 20.42 -5.86
CA ASP A 125 -6.02 20.11 -6.78
C ASP A 125 -5.61 19.14 -7.90
N GLU A 126 -4.68 18.22 -7.62
CA GLU A 126 -4.23 17.23 -8.59
C GLU A 126 -4.73 15.82 -8.23
N PRO A 127 -4.98 14.94 -9.22
CA PRO A 127 -5.18 13.53 -8.95
C PRO A 127 -3.94 12.92 -8.27
N PHE A 128 -4.16 12.00 -7.35
CA PHE A 128 -3.10 11.43 -6.55
C PHE A 128 -3.36 9.95 -6.24
N ALA A 129 -2.29 9.24 -5.91
CA ALA A 129 -2.38 7.87 -5.44
C ALA A 129 -2.44 7.80 -3.91
N VAL A 130 -3.08 6.77 -3.37
CA VAL A 130 -2.95 6.35 -1.97
C VAL A 130 -2.45 4.92 -1.94
N ILE A 131 -1.41 4.65 -1.17
CA ILE A 131 -0.80 3.34 -1.01
C ILE A 131 -0.75 2.98 0.47
N LEU A 132 -1.36 1.86 0.84
CA LEU A 132 -1.19 1.26 2.16
C LEU A 132 0.02 0.31 2.10
N PRO A 133 1.12 0.61 2.81
CA PRO A 133 2.36 -0.17 2.67
C PRO A 133 2.27 -1.61 3.16
N ASP A 134 1.34 -1.90 4.07
CA ASP A 134 1.11 -3.25 4.58
C ASP A 134 0.29 -4.15 3.63
N ASP A 135 -0.32 -3.59 2.59
CA ASP A 135 -0.82 -4.34 1.46
C ASP A 135 0.29 -4.49 0.41
N LEU A 136 1.17 -5.46 0.59
CA LEU A 136 2.28 -5.72 -0.34
C LEU A 136 1.77 -6.47 -1.57
N ILE A 137 2.06 -5.95 -2.77
CA ILE A 137 1.64 -6.59 -4.02
C ILE A 137 2.88 -6.99 -4.82
N TRP A 138 3.04 -8.28 -5.03
CA TRP A 138 4.09 -8.85 -5.86
C TRP A 138 3.58 -9.10 -7.28
N ASN A 139 4.33 -8.68 -8.28
CA ASN A 139 4.09 -8.96 -9.69
C ASN A 139 5.42 -9.06 -10.45
N ARG A 140 5.48 -9.90 -11.49
CA ARG A 140 6.64 -9.96 -12.40
C ARG A 140 6.61 -8.94 -13.53
N GLY A 141 5.50 -8.22 -13.69
CA GLY A 141 5.33 -7.14 -14.66
C GLY A 141 5.08 -5.82 -13.95
N ASP A 142 4.34 -4.91 -14.57
CA ASP A 142 3.99 -3.62 -14.03
C ASP A 142 3.33 -3.74 -12.65
N GLY A 143 3.76 -2.93 -11.69
CA GLY A 143 3.16 -2.83 -10.35
C GLY A 143 1.67 -2.46 -10.41
N ALA A 144 0.93 -2.78 -9.36
CA ALA A 144 -0.53 -2.55 -9.35
C ALA A 144 -0.88 -1.07 -9.55
N LEU A 145 -0.14 -0.16 -8.91
CA LEU A 145 -0.37 1.28 -9.08
C LEU A 145 -0.07 1.74 -10.50
N LYS A 146 1.00 1.23 -11.14
CA LYS A 146 1.29 1.55 -12.54
C LYS A 146 0.16 1.14 -13.47
N GLN A 147 -0.36 -0.08 -13.29
CA GLN A 147 -1.52 -0.58 -14.05
C GLN A 147 -2.74 0.33 -13.87
N MET A 148 -3.00 0.81 -12.64
CA MET A 148 -4.12 1.71 -12.33
C MET A 148 -3.89 3.11 -12.90
N ALA A 149 -2.69 3.66 -12.79
CA ALA A 149 -2.35 4.98 -13.31
C ALA A 149 -2.55 5.03 -14.83
N ASP A 150 -2.07 4.03 -15.57
CA ASP A 150 -2.27 3.92 -17.02
C ASP A 150 -3.76 3.85 -17.40
N ALA A 151 -4.55 3.10 -16.63
CA ALA A 151 -6.00 3.01 -16.85
C ALA A 151 -6.72 4.33 -16.50
N THR A 152 -6.30 5.04 -15.45
CA THR A 152 -6.83 6.35 -15.07
C THR A 152 -6.48 7.43 -16.10
N GLU A 153 -5.25 7.42 -16.63
CA GLU A 153 -4.83 8.34 -17.69
C GLU A 153 -5.68 8.19 -18.98
N ALA A 154 -6.32 7.05 -19.17
CA ALA A 154 -7.21 6.84 -20.32
C ALA A 154 -8.60 7.49 -20.17
N ASN A 155 -9.12 7.62 -18.94
CA ASN A 155 -10.51 8.05 -18.71
C ASN A 155 -10.69 9.18 -17.68
N GLY A 156 -9.64 9.54 -16.91
CA GLY A 156 -9.67 10.61 -15.90
C GLY A 156 -10.50 10.30 -14.65
N ALA A 157 -11.00 9.07 -14.50
CA ALA A 157 -11.84 8.68 -13.37
C ALA A 157 -10.99 8.21 -12.18
N SER A 158 -11.50 8.43 -10.96
CA SER A 158 -10.95 7.80 -9.77
C SER A 158 -11.00 6.27 -9.88
N MET A 159 -10.03 5.58 -9.28
CA MET A 159 -9.89 4.14 -9.39
C MET A 159 -9.49 3.50 -8.07
N ILE A 160 -10.06 2.35 -7.76
CA ILE A 160 -9.81 1.58 -6.53
C ILE A 160 -9.38 0.18 -6.92
N ALA A 161 -8.24 -0.27 -6.37
CA ALA A 161 -7.82 -1.65 -6.54
C ALA A 161 -8.73 -2.61 -5.80
N VAL A 162 -9.08 -3.71 -6.46
CA VAL A 162 -9.93 -4.76 -5.88
C VAL A 162 -9.37 -6.15 -6.14
N GLN A 163 -9.73 -7.09 -5.26
CA GLN A 163 -9.50 -8.52 -5.42
C GLN A 163 -10.71 -9.30 -4.93
N ASP A 164 -10.90 -10.54 -5.42
CA ASP A 164 -11.88 -11.44 -4.85
C ASP A 164 -11.39 -11.98 -3.50
N VAL A 165 -12.29 -12.05 -2.53
CA VAL A 165 -12.07 -12.70 -1.25
C VAL A 165 -13.17 -13.71 -0.97
N PRO A 166 -12.92 -14.76 -0.14
CA PRO A 166 -13.98 -15.61 0.35
C PRO A 166 -15.08 -14.78 1.03
N ARG A 167 -16.36 -15.16 0.82
CA ARG A 167 -17.49 -14.38 1.36
C ARG A 167 -17.44 -14.21 2.86
N GLU A 168 -16.98 -15.22 3.59
CA GLU A 168 -16.81 -15.21 5.04
C GLU A 168 -15.75 -14.22 5.55
N GLN A 169 -14.95 -13.64 4.65
CA GLN A 169 -13.92 -12.64 4.99
C GLN A 169 -14.32 -11.21 4.61
N THR A 170 -15.53 -11.01 4.09
CA THR A 170 -15.98 -9.68 3.65
C THR A 170 -16.09 -8.66 4.79
N ASP A 171 -16.30 -9.13 6.02
CA ASP A 171 -16.32 -8.33 7.26
C ASP A 171 -14.96 -7.68 7.63
N ARG A 172 -13.91 -7.99 6.86
CA ARG A 172 -12.55 -7.47 7.09
C ARG A 172 -12.17 -6.33 6.17
N TYR A 173 -12.95 -6.10 5.11
CA TYR A 173 -12.62 -5.19 4.00
C TYR A 173 -13.77 -4.25 3.65
N GLY A 174 -13.44 -3.13 3.01
CA GLY A 174 -14.41 -2.42 2.21
C GLY A 174 -14.83 -3.31 1.02
N ILE A 175 -16.11 -3.53 0.82
CA ILE A 175 -16.63 -4.35 -0.27
C ILE A 175 -17.35 -3.47 -1.29
N VAL A 176 -17.05 -3.66 -2.57
CA VAL A 176 -17.63 -2.88 -3.65
C VAL A 176 -18.65 -3.68 -4.45
N ALA A 177 -19.66 -2.98 -4.97
CA ALA A 177 -20.51 -3.48 -6.05
C ALA A 177 -20.21 -2.70 -7.32
N THR A 178 -20.29 -3.36 -8.47
CA THR A 178 -19.93 -2.79 -9.76
C THR A 178 -21.00 -3.07 -10.81
N ASP A 179 -21.18 -2.12 -11.72
CA ASP A 179 -21.91 -2.35 -12.95
C ASP A 179 -20.96 -2.79 -14.06
N ALA A 180 -21.38 -3.74 -14.88
CA ALA A 180 -20.67 -4.17 -16.08
C ALA A 180 -19.16 -4.46 -15.85
N PHE A 181 -18.85 -5.25 -14.82
CA PHE A 181 -17.47 -5.66 -14.55
C PHE A 181 -17.01 -6.64 -15.64
N ASP A 182 -16.00 -6.22 -16.42
CA ASP A 182 -15.46 -7.01 -17.55
C ASP A 182 -14.43 -8.08 -17.11
N GLY A 183 -14.32 -8.34 -15.81
CA GLY A 183 -13.30 -9.21 -15.22
C GLY A 183 -12.02 -8.47 -14.83
N ARG A 184 -11.81 -7.24 -15.28
CA ARG A 184 -10.68 -6.39 -14.95
C ARG A 184 -11.07 -5.06 -14.36
N GLN A 185 -12.03 -4.39 -14.93
CA GLN A 185 -12.54 -3.12 -14.43
C GLN A 185 -14.05 -3.01 -14.58
N GLY A 186 -14.66 -2.17 -13.77
CA GLY A 186 -16.07 -1.86 -13.83
C GLY A 186 -16.38 -0.62 -12.99
N ARG A 187 -17.46 0.08 -13.37
CA ARG A 187 -17.92 1.25 -12.62
C ARG A 187 -18.45 0.81 -11.26
N LEU A 188 -18.01 1.46 -10.18
CA LEU A 188 -18.60 1.27 -8.87
C LEU A 188 -20.02 1.86 -8.82
N ASN A 189 -20.93 1.11 -8.22
CA ASN A 189 -22.26 1.61 -7.85
C ASN A 189 -22.47 1.65 -6.33
N ALA A 190 -21.69 0.88 -5.56
CA ALA A 190 -21.69 0.93 -4.10
C ALA A 190 -20.33 0.53 -3.52
N ILE A 191 -20.07 1.02 -2.30
CA ILE A 191 -18.96 0.58 -1.45
C ILE A 191 -19.45 0.59 0.01
N VAL A 192 -19.16 -0.49 0.75
CA VAL A 192 -19.59 -0.66 2.13
C VAL A 192 -18.39 -1.11 2.96
N GLU A 193 -18.12 -0.41 4.07
CA GLU A 193 -17.02 -0.77 4.99
C GLU A 193 -17.43 -1.95 5.86
N LYS A 194 -16.66 -3.04 5.76
CA LYS A 194 -16.78 -4.24 6.62
C LYS A 194 -18.23 -4.74 6.80
N PRO A 195 -18.96 -5.02 5.73
CA PRO A 195 -20.32 -5.51 5.84
C PRO A 195 -20.37 -6.90 6.49
N ASP A 196 -21.49 -7.22 7.11
CA ASP A 196 -21.76 -8.62 7.47
C ASP A 196 -21.67 -9.50 6.23
N PRO A 197 -21.05 -10.70 6.28
CA PRO A 197 -20.94 -11.59 5.13
C PRO A 197 -22.28 -11.92 4.43
N SER A 198 -23.39 -11.95 5.19
CA SER A 198 -24.71 -12.16 4.63
C SER A 198 -25.26 -10.96 3.85
N GLU A 199 -24.79 -9.74 4.15
CA GLU A 199 -25.23 -8.48 3.57
C GLU A 199 -24.22 -7.89 2.57
N ALA A 200 -23.05 -8.50 2.44
CA ALA A 200 -22.00 -8.02 1.54
C ALA A 200 -22.50 -7.94 0.09
N PRO A 201 -22.36 -6.79 -0.58
CA PRO A 201 -22.92 -6.59 -1.92
C PRO A 201 -22.24 -7.45 -2.99
N SER A 202 -21.02 -7.90 -2.75
CA SER A 202 -20.24 -8.80 -3.60
C SER A 202 -19.12 -9.50 -2.80
N THR A 203 -18.15 -10.10 -3.48
CA THR A 203 -16.88 -10.59 -2.92
C THR A 203 -15.68 -9.76 -3.37
N LEU A 204 -15.91 -8.65 -4.07
CA LEU A 204 -14.85 -7.75 -4.49
C LEU A 204 -14.42 -6.83 -3.33
N ALA A 205 -13.31 -7.18 -2.73
CA ALA A 205 -12.73 -6.44 -1.61
C ALA A 205 -11.76 -5.35 -2.09
N VAL A 206 -11.83 -4.20 -1.45
CA VAL A 206 -10.88 -3.10 -1.65
C VAL A 206 -9.51 -3.49 -1.14
N VAL A 207 -8.50 -3.19 -1.93
CA VAL A 207 -7.08 -3.34 -1.60
C VAL A 207 -6.46 -1.96 -1.44
N GLY A 208 -5.43 -1.84 -0.64
CA GLY A 208 -4.79 -0.59 -0.27
C GLY A 208 -4.08 0.17 -1.39
N ARG A 209 -4.70 0.25 -2.57
CA ARG A 209 -4.26 1.06 -3.72
C ARG A 209 -5.44 1.84 -4.28
N TYR A 210 -5.28 3.16 -4.33
CA TYR A 210 -6.29 4.08 -4.84
C TYR A 210 -5.63 5.10 -5.74
N VAL A 211 -6.33 5.51 -6.78
CA VAL A 211 -6.09 6.74 -7.54
C VAL A 211 -7.34 7.59 -7.40
N LEU A 212 -7.22 8.76 -6.81
CA LEU A 212 -8.34 9.60 -6.42
C LEU A 212 -8.22 10.99 -7.02
N ASN A 213 -9.34 11.54 -7.45
CA ASN A 213 -9.47 12.95 -7.82
C ASN A 213 -9.52 13.84 -6.57
N PRO A 214 -9.08 15.11 -6.64
CA PRO A 214 -8.98 16.00 -5.48
C PRO A 214 -10.32 16.32 -4.81
N ARG A 215 -11.45 16.10 -5.50
CA ARG A 215 -12.81 16.25 -4.94
C ARG A 215 -13.00 15.43 -3.66
N ILE A 216 -12.29 14.32 -3.50
CA ILE A 216 -12.34 13.48 -2.30
C ILE A 216 -12.01 14.26 -1.02
N PHE A 217 -11.16 15.30 -1.08
CA PHE A 217 -10.78 16.07 0.11
C PHE A 217 -11.96 16.86 0.69
N GLU A 218 -12.78 17.47 -0.16
CA GLU A 218 -13.97 18.20 0.31
C GLU A 218 -15.00 17.25 0.92
N LEU A 219 -15.12 16.05 0.37
CA LEU A 219 -15.99 15.01 0.94
C LEU A 219 -15.47 14.51 2.29
N LEU A 220 -14.16 14.31 2.42
CA LEU A 220 -13.52 13.93 3.70
C LEU A 220 -13.68 15.00 4.77
N GLU A 221 -13.63 16.29 4.43
CA GLU A 221 -13.88 17.39 5.38
C GLU A 221 -15.30 17.35 5.96
N ASN A 222 -16.25 16.82 5.22
CA ASN A 222 -17.66 16.72 5.62
C ASN A 222 -18.07 15.31 6.09
N THR A 223 -17.16 14.33 6.06
CA THR A 223 -17.44 12.97 6.51
C THR A 223 -17.51 12.94 8.03
N VAL A 224 -18.63 12.49 8.57
CA VAL A 224 -18.79 12.25 10.00
C VAL A 224 -18.09 10.96 10.41
N PRO A 225 -17.52 10.88 11.64
CA PRO A 225 -16.94 9.64 12.12
C PRO A 225 -17.94 8.48 12.09
N GLY A 226 -17.54 7.38 11.45
CA GLY A 226 -18.32 6.16 11.32
C GLY A 226 -17.95 5.10 12.36
N ALA A 227 -17.83 3.85 11.93
CA ALA A 227 -17.47 2.72 12.77
C ALA A 227 -16.14 2.98 13.52
N GLY A 228 -16.13 2.74 14.83
CA GLY A 228 -14.96 2.98 15.68
C GLY A 228 -14.65 4.45 15.98
N GLY A 229 -15.50 5.39 15.57
CA GLY A 229 -15.25 6.84 15.70
C GLY A 229 -14.23 7.37 14.69
N GLU A 230 -13.95 6.61 13.63
CA GLU A 230 -12.97 6.95 12.59
C GLU A 230 -13.63 7.59 11.37
N ILE A 231 -12.93 8.51 10.72
CA ILE A 231 -13.27 9.04 9.39
C ILE A 231 -12.83 8.00 8.37
N GLN A 232 -13.79 7.26 7.82
CA GLN A 232 -13.52 6.20 6.88
C GLN A 232 -13.35 6.75 5.45
N LEU A 233 -12.32 6.30 4.75
CA LEU A 233 -12.12 6.65 3.34
C LEU A 233 -13.24 6.08 2.46
N THR A 234 -13.74 4.91 2.80
CA THR A 234 -14.86 4.24 2.11
C THR A 234 -16.14 5.06 2.14
N ASP A 235 -16.44 5.77 3.26
CA ASP A 235 -17.63 6.62 3.36
C ASP A 235 -17.52 7.86 2.44
N ALA A 236 -16.33 8.47 2.39
CA ALA A 236 -16.08 9.57 1.47
C ALA A 236 -16.14 9.12 0.00
N ILE A 237 -15.64 7.91 -0.31
CA ILE A 237 -15.76 7.33 -1.66
C ILE A 237 -17.22 7.03 -2.00
N ALA A 238 -18.02 6.54 -1.05
CA ALA A 238 -19.46 6.35 -1.26
C ALA A 238 -20.19 7.66 -1.57
N ALA A 239 -19.75 8.78 -0.97
CA ALA A 239 -20.25 10.10 -1.32
C ALA A 239 -19.76 10.53 -2.71
N LEU A 240 -18.50 10.26 -3.07
CA LEU A 240 -17.92 10.59 -4.37
C LEU A 240 -18.65 9.90 -5.54
N LEU A 241 -19.15 8.67 -5.34
CA LEU A 241 -19.94 7.94 -6.35
C LEU A 241 -21.20 8.68 -6.82
N ARG A 242 -21.70 9.63 -6.04
CA ARG A 242 -22.87 10.45 -6.40
C ARG A 242 -22.52 11.62 -7.32
N GLU A 243 -21.25 11.97 -7.42
CA GLU A 243 -20.76 13.15 -8.10
C GLU A 243 -19.86 12.80 -9.29
N GLU A 244 -19.05 11.75 -9.15
CA GLU A 244 -18.04 11.35 -10.13
C GLU A 244 -18.08 9.85 -10.41
N THR A 245 -17.50 9.47 -11.55
CA THR A 245 -17.25 8.06 -11.86
C THR A 245 -16.03 7.58 -11.05
N VAL A 246 -16.22 6.47 -10.32
CA VAL A 246 -15.14 5.73 -9.68
C VAL A 246 -15.15 4.30 -10.23
N ASN A 247 -14.01 3.77 -10.59
CA ASN A 247 -13.90 2.42 -11.15
C ASN A 247 -13.21 1.47 -10.16
N ALA A 248 -13.71 0.23 -10.09
CA ALA A 248 -12.96 -0.88 -9.54
C ALA A 248 -11.94 -1.36 -10.57
N TYR A 249 -10.75 -1.72 -10.12
CA TYR A 249 -9.70 -2.27 -10.96
C TYR A 249 -9.10 -3.53 -10.32
N ARG A 250 -9.26 -4.68 -10.96
CA ARG A 250 -8.60 -5.92 -10.57
C ARG A 250 -7.19 -5.92 -11.16
N PHE A 251 -6.20 -5.65 -10.34
CA PHE A 251 -4.80 -5.65 -10.74
C PHE A 251 -4.29 -7.06 -11.03
N ARG A 252 -3.19 -7.16 -11.77
CA ARG A 252 -2.39 -8.38 -11.90
C ARG A 252 -1.32 -8.39 -10.83
N GLY A 253 -1.18 -9.50 -10.13
CA GLY A 253 -0.23 -9.67 -9.04
C GLY A 253 -0.84 -10.43 -7.88
N THR A 254 -0.01 -10.77 -6.92
CA THR A 254 -0.42 -11.45 -5.68
C THR A 254 -0.29 -10.48 -4.53
N ARG A 255 -1.37 -10.25 -3.80
CA ARG A 255 -1.40 -9.43 -2.60
C ARG A 255 -1.05 -10.26 -1.37
N PHE A 256 -0.23 -9.69 -0.50
CA PHE A 256 0.06 -10.19 0.84
C PHE A 256 -0.38 -9.15 1.87
N ASP A 257 -1.26 -9.56 2.80
CA ASP A 257 -1.67 -8.72 3.94
C ASP A 257 -0.57 -8.74 5.01
N CYS A 258 0.48 -7.95 4.80
CA CYS A 258 1.58 -7.80 5.76
C CYS A 258 1.16 -7.04 7.04
N GLY A 259 -0.10 -6.66 7.19
CA GLY A 259 -0.71 -6.25 8.45
C GLY A 259 -1.00 -7.44 9.38
N THR A 260 -0.81 -8.69 8.94
CA THR A 260 -0.94 -9.92 9.71
C THR A 260 0.37 -10.72 9.73
N HIS A 261 0.57 -11.54 10.78
CA HIS A 261 1.78 -12.36 10.89
C HIS A 261 1.92 -13.34 9.72
N ILE A 262 0.83 -14.02 9.35
CA ILE A 262 0.87 -14.99 8.26
C ILE A 262 1.14 -14.32 6.92
N GLY A 263 0.53 -13.17 6.63
CA GLY A 263 0.76 -12.45 5.39
C GLY A 263 2.21 -11.94 5.27
N LEU A 264 2.84 -11.54 6.40
CA LEU A 264 4.26 -11.19 6.42
C LEU A 264 5.16 -12.41 6.11
N VAL A 265 4.82 -13.59 6.64
CA VAL A 265 5.52 -14.84 6.34
C VAL A 265 5.34 -15.23 4.87
N GLU A 266 4.12 -15.20 4.34
CA GLU A 266 3.83 -15.50 2.93
C GLU A 266 4.61 -14.58 1.99
N ALA A 267 4.61 -13.27 2.27
CA ALA A 267 5.40 -12.31 1.51
C ALA A 267 6.90 -12.65 1.57
N THR A 268 7.44 -12.89 2.77
CA THR A 268 8.85 -13.22 2.95
C THR A 268 9.25 -14.47 2.15
N ILE A 269 8.43 -15.53 2.19
CA ILE A 269 8.65 -16.75 1.41
C ILE A 269 8.64 -16.44 -0.09
N ARG A 270 7.63 -15.71 -0.58
CA ARG A 270 7.51 -15.38 -2.00
C ARG A 270 8.71 -14.56 -2.49
N TYR A 271 9.10 -13.54 -1.75
CA TYR A 271 10.23 -12.69 -2.12
C TYR A 271 11.56 -13.44 -1.99
N ALA A 272 11.73 -14.36 -1.04
CA ALA A 272 12.92 -15.21 -0.94
C ALA A 272 13.06 -16.13 -2.16
N LEU A 273 11.94 -16.73 -2.61
CA LEU A 273 11.89 -17.60 -3.79
C LEU A 273 12.11 -16.86 -5.11
N ASP A 274 11.85 -15.58 -5.17
CA ASP A 274 12.05 -14.73 -6.37
C ASP A 274 13.35 -13.93 -6.30
N HIS A 275 14.10 -14.03 -5.20
CA HIS A 275 15.32 -13.26 -4.97
C HIS A 275 16.51 -13.85 -5.73
N GLU A 276 17.24 -13.01 -6.48
CA GLU A 276 18.35 -13.45 -7.34
C GLU A 276 19.40 -14.30 -6.64
N LYS A 277 19.73 -13.97 -5.38
CA LYS A 277 20.80 -14.65 -4.62
C LYS A 277 20.30 -15.70 -3.61
N LEU A 278 19.01 -15.73 -3.30
CA LEU A 278 18.46 -16.55 -2.22
C LEU A 278 17.53 -17.67 -2.70
N SER A 279 17.05 -17.62 -3.95
CA SER A 279 16.03 -18.52 -4.47
C SER A 279 16.35 -19.99 -4.20
N ASP A 280 17.52 -20.46 -4.62
CA ASP A 280 17.91 -21.87 -4.48
C ASP A 280 18.02 -22.29 -3.01
N ALA A 281 18.64 -21.45 -2.18
CA ALA A 281 18.78 -21.72 -0.75
C ALA A 281 17.43 -21.71 -0.02
N ALA A 282 16.51 -20.82 -0.40
CA ALA A 282 15.17 -20.75 0.15
C ALA A 282 14.34 -21.98 -0.23
N GLN A 283 14.42 -22.45 -1.48
CA GLN A 283 13.78 -23.67 -1.92
C GLN A 283 14.27 -24.89 -1.13
N GLN A 284 15.59 -25.03 -1.00
CA GLN A 284 16.18 -26.14 -0.27
C GLN A 284 15.76 -26.12 1.20
N LEU A 285 15.84 -24.95 1.86
CA LEU A 285 15.41 -24.78 3.24
C LEU A 285 13.96 -25.21 3.48
N MET A 286 13.04 -24.79 2.59
CA MET A 286 11.64 -25.18 2.70
C MET A 286 11.41 -26.68 2.50
N GLN A 287 12.10 -27.30 1.53
CA GLN A 287 12.01 -28.73 1.30
C GLN A 287 12.52 -29.52 2.52
N ASP A 288 13.62 -29.11 3.11
CA ASP A 288 14.19 -29.77 4.29
C ASP A 288 13.27 -29.63 5.50
N ALA A 289 12.70 -28.44 5.74
CA ALA A 289 11.72 -28.23 6.80
C ALA A 289 10.46 -29.11 6.64
N LEU A 290 9.93 -29.25 5.43
CA LEU A 290 8.80 -30.13 5.16
C LEU A 290 9.13 -31.61 5.39
N ARG A 291 10.32 -32.06 4.99
CA ARG A 291 10.80 -33.41 5.27
C ARG A 291 10.93 -33.71 6.75
N GLU A 292 11.50 -32.77 7.52
CA GLU A 292 11.61 -32.90 8.97
C GLU A 292 10.26 -32.99 9.66
N MET A 293 9.23 -32.34 9.12
CA MET A 293 7.83 -32.42 9.59
C MET A 293 7.09 -33.67 9.11
N GLY A 294 7.75 -34.55 8.31
CA GLY A 294 7.14 -35.79 7.78
C GLY A 294 6.18 -35.56 6.61
N VAL A 295 6.21 -34.39 5.98
CA VAL A 295 5.43 -34.06 4.77
C VAL A 295 6.24 -34.56 3.56
N THR A 296 5.85 -35.69 2.99
CA THR A 296 6.60 -36.36 1.89
C THR A 296 6.05 -36.04 0.50
N GLU A 297 4.82 -35.59 0.38
CA GLU A 297 4.20 -35.21 -0.90
C GLU A 297 3.36 -33.96 -0.72
N LEU A 298 3.59 -32.98 -1.59
CA LEU A 298 2.66 -31.86 -1.85
C LEU A 298 1.77 -32.32 -3.02
N GLU A 299 0.49 -32.64 -2.74
CA GLU A 299 -0.52 -32.85 -3.78
C GLU A 299 -0.77 -31.59 -4.62
#